data_e6e33353d2553c334ac01221ac454606
#
_entry.id   e6e33353d2553c334ac01221ac454606
#
_cell.length_a   1.000
_cell.length_b   1.000
_cell.length_c   1.000
_cell.angle_alpha   90.00
_cell.angle_beta   90.00
_cell.angle_gamma   90.00
#
_symmetry.space_group_name_H-M   'P 1'
#
loop_
_entity.id
_entity.type
_entity.pdbx_description
1 polymer ?
#
loop_
_entity_poly.entity_id
_entity_poly.type
_entity_poly.pdbx_seq_one_letter_code
_entity_poly.pdbx_strand_id
1 'polypeptide(L)'
;MLFYRSKPTKIFICLLLVLTCFISAGCLKVESHREPLPETTTPEPSAPVVDNRPRVALTFDDGPHNVRTKLIVDELDKYGYHATFFVVGNRVDGTAYSGGAAMVYAAEHGNEIGIHGYTHENGISYSSCSDERYEYEISNTLQAIQAKLPGYEVRVMRPFGGSISGTRASESPFAVVNWNVDTLDYANKYDEGDPEKINTIIENALSDIDDGDIILMHDIYNNTYEATVVILARLYEMGFNVVTVSELLGDEWCPGVRYTHGPEGAQ
;
A
#
# COMPACT_ATOMS: atom_id res chain seq x y z
N MET A 1 -47.04 35.13 -18.63
CA MET A 1 -48.36 34.51 -18.84
C MET A 1 -48.19 33.44 -19.92
N LEU A 2 -47.88 32.21 -19.51
CA LEU A 2 -47.96 31.03 -20.36
C LEU A 2 -48.10 29.80 -19.41
N PHE A 3 -49.27 29.19 -19.49
CA PHE A 3 -49.68 28.02 -18.73
C PHE A 3 -49.03 26.78 -19.32
N TYR A 4 -48.39 25.95 -18.49
CA TYR A 4 -47.99 24.60 -18.86
C TYR A 4 -48.95 23.57 -18.21
N ARG A 5 -49.68 22.89 -19.08
CA ARG A 5 -50.68 21.88 -18.77
C ARG A 5 -50.00 20.54 -18.46
N SER A 6 -50.28 19.96 -17.30
CA SER A 6 -49.97 18.57 -16.92
C SER A 6 -50.92 17.57 -17.61
N LYS A 7 -50.39 16.44 -18.10
CA LYS A 7 -51.16 15.30 -18.59
C LYS A 7 -51.30 14.26 -17.48
N PRO A 8 -52.46 13.58 -17.36
CA PRO A 8 -52.66 12.57 -16.34
C PRO A 8 -52.12 11.19 -16.77
N THR A 9 -51.52 10.49 -15.83
CA THR A 9 -51.02 9.12 -15.91
C THR A 9 -52.19 8.14 -15.81
N LYS A 10 -52.35 7.25 -16.78
CA LYS A 10 -53.35 6.16 -16.76
C LYS A 10 -52.84 5.00 -15.90
N ILE A 11 -53.65 4.69 -14.86
CA ILE A 11 -53.49 3.48 -14.03
C ILE A 11 -54.11 2.32 -14.75
N PHE A 12 -53.34 1.27 -15.05
CA PHE A 12 -53.85 -0.02 -15.56
C PHE A 12 -54.10 -0.94 -14.35
N ILE A 13 -55.38 -1.23 -14.13
CA ILE A 13 -55.82 -2.23 -13.16
C ILE A 13 -55.91 -3.57 -13.89
N CYS A 14 -55.06 -4.53 -13.50
CA CYS A 14 -55.10 -5.89 -14.00
C CYS A 14 -56.00 -6.74 -13.08
N LEU A 15 -57.12 -7.16 -13.64
CA LEU A 15 -58.10 -8.01 -12.98
C LEU A 15 -57.64 -9.47 -13.04
N LEU A 16 -57.34 -10.09 -11.90
CA LEU A 16 -56.99 -11.52 -11.81
C LEU A 16 -58.26 -12.35 -11.63
N LEU A 17 -58.63 -13.13 -12.64
CA LEU A 17 -59.68 -14.15 -12.58
C LEU A 17 -59.14 -15.40 -11.86
N VAL A 18 -59.74 -15.74 -10.71
CA VAL A 18 -59.45 -16.97 -9.98
C VAL A 18 -60.39 -18.06 -10.54
N LEU A 19 -59.82 -19.04 -11.21
CA LEU A 19 -60.52 -20.24 -11.64
C LEU A 19 -60.27 -21.36 -10.62
N THR A 20 -61.29 -21.71 -9.82
CA THR A 20 -61.25 -22.83 -8.89
C THR A 20 -61.64 -24.11 -9.60
N CYS A 21 -60.70 -25.04 -9.80
CA CYS A 21 -60.98 -26.43 -10.16
C CYS A 21 -60.91 -27.33 -8.91
N PHE A 22 -62.03 -27.89 -8.55
CA PHE A 22 -62.10 -29.03 -7.63
C PHE A 22 -61.73 -30.32 -8.36
N ILE A 23 -60.67 -30.99 -7.92
CA ILE A 23 -60.37 -32.37 -8.31
C ILE A 23 -60.25 -33.20 -7.04
N SER A 24 -61.07 -34.22 -6.97
CA SER A 24 -61.21 -35.16 -5.87
C SER A 24 -59.99 -36.01 -5.59
N ALA A 25 -59.79 -36.26 -4.32
CA ALA A 25 -58.73 -37.05 -3.71
C ALA A 25 -58.70 -38.51 -4.17
N GLY A 26 -57.62 -38.96 -4.75
CA GLY A 26 -57.21 -40.35 -4.85
C GLY A 26 -55.91 -40.52 -4.05
N CYS A 27 -56.02 -41.17 -2.90
CA CYS A 27 -54.89 -41.44 -2.03
C CYS A 27 -54.07 -42.61 -2.54
N LEU A 28 -52.99 -42.38 -3.28
CA LEU A 28 -51.95 -43.37 -3.57
C LEU A 28 -50.75 -43.08 -2.66
N LYS A 29 -50.55 -43.93 -1.66
CA LYS A 29 -49.28 -43.98 -0.86
C LYS A 29 -48.16 -44.47 -1.77
N VAL A 30 -47.32 -43.54 -2.21
CA VAL A 30 -46.02 -43.88 -2.78
C VAL A 30 -45.00 -43.72 -1.63
N GLU A 31 -44.51 -44.85 -1.10
CA GLU A 31 -43.32 -44.90 -0.25
C GLU A 31 -42.08 -44.54 -1.11
N SER A 32 -41.65 -43.28 -1.03
CA SER A 32 -40.40 -42.89 -1.64
C SER A 32 -39.26 -43.26 -0.68
N HIS A 33 -38.55 -44.32 -0.97
CA HIS A 33 -37.21 -44.53 -0.42
C HIS A 33 -36.29 -43.41 -0.99
N ARG A 34 -36.15 -42.32 -0.23
CA ARG A 34 -35.07 -41.37 -0.47
C ARG A 34 -33.85 -41.93 0.28
N GLU A 35 -32.88 -42.41 -0.49
CA GLU A 35 -31.52 -42.55 0.04
C GLU A 35 -31.04 -41.20 0.56
N PRO A 36 -30.42 -41.11 1.75
CA PRO A 36 -29.83 -39.89 2.23
C PRO A 36 -28.73 -39.48 1.25
N LEU A 37 -28.84 -38.24 0.74
CA LEU A 37 -27.74 -37.63 -0.02
C LEU A 37 -26.48 -37.64 0.84
N PRO A 38 -25.31 -37.97 0.28
CA PRO A 38 -24.07 -37.89 1.01
C PRO A 38 -23.89 -36.49 1.58
N GLU A 39 -23.63 -36.40 2.89
CA GLU A 39 -23.28 -35.13 3.54
C GLU A 39 -22.09 -34.54 2.78
N THR A 40 -22.30 -33.40 2.14
CA THR A 40 -21.21 -32.58 1.62
C THR A 40 -20.42 -32.08 2.83
N THR A 41 -19.36 -32.79 3.18
CA THR A 41 -18.37 -32.28 4.14
C THR A 41 -17.80 -31.00 3.52
N THR A 42 -18.20 -29.85 4.06
CA THR A 42 -17.50 -28.58 3.78
C THR A 42 -16.04 -28.80 4.14
N PRO A 43 -15.09 -28.61 3.22
CA PRO A 43 -13.69 -28.76 3.56
C PRO A 43 -13.37 -27.81 4.72
N GLU A 44 -12.79 -28.36 5.77
CA GLU A 44 -12.27 -27.61 6.90
C GLU A 44 -11.30 -26.55 6.33
N PRO A 45 -11.38 -25.27 6.74
CA PRO A 45 -10.45 -24.25 6.26
C PRO A 45 -9.02 -24.74 6.52
N SER A 46 -8.26 -24.95 5.46
CA SER A 46 -6.85 -25.30 5.55
C SER A 46 -6.15 -24.27 6.42
N ALA A 47 -5.29 -24.75 7.34
CA ALA A 47 -4.44 -23.85 8.12
C ALA A 47 -3.73 -22.86 7.18
N PRO A 48 -3.56 -21.58 7.57
CA PRO A 48 -2.88 -20.59 6.74
C PRO A 48 -1.52 -21.14 6.33
N VAL A 49 -1.26 -21.15 5.04
CA VAL A 49 0.06 -21.53 4.51
C VAL A 49 1.03 -20.45 4.96
N VAL A 50 1.94 -20.82 5.86
CA VAL A 50 3.01 -19.91 6.30
C VAL A 50 3.95 -19.72 5.10
N ASP A 51 4.09 -18.48 4.63
CA ASP A 51 5.05 -18.12 3.58
C ASP A 51 6.43 -17.99 4.22
N ASN A 52 7.30 -18.97 3.98
CA ASN A 52 8.66 -19.03 4.54
C ASN A 52 9.71 -18.46 3.59
N ARG A 53 9.31 -17.73 2.55
CA ARG A 53 10.27 -17.07 1.67
C ARG A 53 11.00 -15.95 2.41
N PRO A 54 12.29 -15.70 2.11
CA PRO A 54 12.97 -14.51 2.63
C PRO A 54 12.21 -13.26 2.20
N ARG A 55 12.14 -12.25 3.08
CA ARG A 55 11.34 -11.05 2.89
C ARG A 55 12.22 -9.81 2.87
N VAL A 56 11.89 -8.89 1.99
CA VAL A 56 12.51 -7.56 1.91
C VAL A 56 11.44 -6.48 1.82
N ALA A 57 11.74 -5.27 2.29
CA ALA A 57 10.90 -4.12 2.09
C ALA A 57 11.49 -3.18 1.04
N LEU A 58 10.81 -3.04 -0.11
CA LEU A 58 11.07 -1.92 -1.01
C LEU A 58 10.39 -0.67 -0.45
N THR A 59 11.16 0.41 -0.31
CA THR A 59 10.65 1.66 0.25
C THR A 59 10.95 2.82 -0.67
N PHE A 60 9.97 3.72 -0.84
CA PHE A 60 10.04 4.84 -1.77
C PHE A 60 9.82 6.15 -1.02
N ASP A 61 10.80 7.04 -1.06
CA ASP A 61 10.77 8.36 -0.44
C ASP A 61 10.39 9.46 -1.43
N ASP A 62 10.08 10.63 -0.92
CA ASP A 62 9.82 11.88 -1.65
C ASP A 62 8.53 11.93 -2.48
N GLY A 63 7.81 10.85 -2.65
CA GLY A 63 6.53 10.82 -3.34
C GLY A 63 5.40 11.54 -2.59
N PRO A 64 4.17 11.46 -3.10
CA PRO A 64 3.78 10.73 -4.30
C PRO A 64 4.05 11.51 -5.59
N HIS A 65 4.43 10.82 -6.65
CA HIS A 65 4.44 11.34 -8.01
C HIS A 65 3.20 10.87 -8.78
N ASN A 66 2.49 11.77 -9.42
CA ASN A 66 1.17 11.50 -10.03
C ASN A 66 1.15 10.39 -11.10
N VAL A 67 2.30 10.05 -11.69
CA VAL A 67 2.45 8.99 -12.70
C VAL A 67 3.30 7.84 -12.17
N ARG A 68 4.55 8.11 -11.74
CA ARG A 68 5.54 7.07 -11.41
C ARG A 68 5.11 6.21 -10.22
N THR A 69 4.54 6.81 -9.17
CA THR A 69 4.00 6.04 -8.03
C THR A 69 3.01 4.98 -8.51
N LYS A 70 2.08 5.34 -9.42
CA LYS A 70 1.11 4.38 -9.98
C LYS A 70 1.77 3.30 -10.82
N LEU A 71 2.74 3.67 -11.67
CA LEU A 71 3.46 2.70 -12.48
C LEU A 71 4.22 1.68 -11.63
N ILE A 72 4.81 2.13 -10.51
CA ILE A 72 5.48 1.23 -9.55
C ILE A 72 4.47 0.30 -8.88
N VAL A 73 3.31 0.81 -8.47
CA VAL A 73 2.23 -0.02 -7.91
C VAL A 73 1.74 -1.07 -8.91
N ASP A 74 1.54 -0.68 -10.18
CA ASP A 74 1.14 -1.62 -11.24
C ASP A 74 2.19 -2.73 -11.45
N GLU A 75 3.50 -2.43 -11.27
CA GLU A 75 4.55 -3.45 -11.34
C GLU A 75 4.54 -4.37 -10.12
N LEU A 76 4.35 -3.84 -8.90
CA LEU A 76 4.22 -4.63 -7.66
C LEU A 76 3.05 -5.62 -7.75
N ASP A 77 1.91 -5.18 -8.25
CA ASP A 77 0.69 -5.99 -8.42
C ASP A 77 0.91 -7.24 -9.30
N LYS A 78 1.80 -7.17 -10.29
CA LYS A 78 2.10 -8.33 -11.17
C LYS A 78 2.67 -9.52 -10.40
N TYR A 79 3.29 -9.27 -9.27
CA TYR A 79 3.91 -10.28 -8.41
C TYR A 79 3.10 -10.55 -7.14
N GLY A 80 2.03 -9.79 -6.88
CA GLY A 80 1.32 -9.79 -5.60
C GLY A 80 2.16 -9.24 -4.46
N TYR A 81 3.02 -8.27 -4.73
CA TYR A 81 3.94 -7.63 -3.81
C TYR A 81 3.40 -6.30 -3.32
N HIS A 82 3.83 -5.90 -2.12
CA HIS A 82 3.51 -4.60 -1.53
C HIS A 82 4.78 -3.88 -1.10
N ALA A 83 4.77 -2.55 -1.17
CA ALA A 83 5.87 -1.69 -0.78
C ALA A 83 5.42 -0.63 0.23
N THR A 84 6.38 0.12 0.80
CA THR A 84 6.08 1.26 1.67
C THR A 84 6.48 2.57 0.98
N PHE A 85 5.55 3.52 0.91
CA PHE A 85 5.76 4.85 0.35
C PHE A 85 5.79 5.90 1.47
N PHE A 86 6.95 6.49 1.71
CA PHE A 86 7.13 7.60 2.65
C PHE A 86 6.86 8.91 1.93
N VAL A 87 5.67 9.47 2.16
CA VAL A 87 5.16 10.59 1.38
C VAL A 87 5.49 11.95 1.98
N VAL A 88 5.70 12.93 1.11
CA VAL A 88 5.86 14.34 1.45
C VAL A 88 4.49 15.03 1.42
N GLY A 89 4.08 15.62 2.53
CA GLY A 89 2.72 16.09 2.74
C GLY A 89 2.25 17.15 1.74
N ASN A 90 3.10 18.11 1.36
CA ASN A 90 2.76 19.14 0.37
C ASN A 90 2.61 18.60 -1.07
N ARG A 91 3.05 17.36 -1.32
CA ARG A 91 2.77 16.64 -2.57
C ARG A 91 1.45 15.88 -2.50
N VAL A 92 1.03 15.49 -1.30
CA VAL A 92 -0.26 14.82 -1.07
C VAL A 92 -1.42 15.78 -1.18
N ASP A 93 -1.35 16.96 -0.54
CA ASP A 93 -2.46 17.94 -0.53
C ASP A 93 -2.50 18.81 -1.81
N GLY A 94 -1.45 18.77 -2.62
CA GLY A 94 -1.37 19.47 -3.89
C GLY A 94 -0.83 20.89 -3.80
N THR A 95 -0.27 21.31 -2.65
CA THR A 95 0.33 22.66 -2.52
C THR A 95 1.65 22.77 -3.29
N ALA A 96 2.42 21.68 -3.41
CA ALA A 96 3.63 21.64 -4.21
C ALA A 96 3.47 20.79 -5.48
N TYR A 97 2.75 19.66 -5.39
CA TYR A 97 2.54 18.68 -6.47
C TYR A 97 1.19 18.00 -6.33
N SER A 98 0.54 17.62 -7.41
CA SER A 98 -0.78 16.96 -7.39
C SER A 98 -0.64 15.43 -7.36
N GLY A 99 -0.01 14.89 -6.31
CA GLY A 99 0.23 13.44 -6.18
C GLY A 99 -0.76 12.67 -5.32
N GLY A 100 -1.66 13.36 -4.60
CA GLY A 100 -2.55 12.72 -3.61
C GLY A 100 -3.40 11.56 -4.15
N ALA A 101 -3.85 11.61 -5.41
CA ALA A 101 -4.57 10.51 -6.04
C ALA A 101 -3.69 9.27 -6.30
N ALA A 102 -2.38 9.45 -6.48
CA ALA A 102 -1.44 8.34 -6.62
C ALA A 102 -1.15 7.67 -5.27
N MET A 103 -1.10 8.44 -4.17
CA MET A 103 -1.03 7.89 -2.81
C MET A 103 -2.27 7.06 -2.48
N VAL A 104 -3.47 7.57 -2.78
CA VAL A 104 -4.72 6.82 -2.56
C VAL A 104 -4.70 5.52 -3.35
N TYR A 105 -4.29 5.58 -4.63
CA TYR A 105 -4.14 4.39 -5.47
C TYR A 105 -3.18 3.37 -4.84
N ALA A 106 -2.01 3.80 -4.35
CA ALA A 106 -1.06 2.91 -3.69
C ALA A 106 -1.67 2.23 -2.45
N ALA A 107 -2.37 2.98 -1.60
CA ALA A 107 -3.02 2.43 -0.42
C ALA A 107 -4.16 1.45 -0.75
N GLU A 108 -4.97 1.73 -1.79
CA GLU A 108 -6.05 0.84 -2.27
C GLU A 108 -5.51 -0.48 -2.83
N HIS A 109 -4.25 -0.52 -3.29
CA HIS A 109 -3.53 -1.70 -3.77
C HIS A 109 -2.66 -2.36 -2.68
N GLY A 110 -2.96 -2.14 -1.39
CA GLY A 110 -2.32 -2.83 -0.28
C GLY A 110 -0.95 -2.29 0.13
N ASN A 111 -0.46 -1.23 -0.52
CA ASN A 111 0.82 -0.63 -0.15
C ASN A 111 0.69 0.22 1.13
N GLU A 112 1.75 0.28 1.91
CA GLU A 112 1.82 1.07 3.13
C GLU A 112 2.19 2.53 2.83
N ILE A 113 1.52 3.47 3.53
CA ILE A 113 1.82 4.89 3.46
C ILE A 113 2.43 5.33 4.79
N GLY A 114 3.65 5.87 4.72
CA GLY A 114 4.38 6.44 5.85
C GLY A 114 4.62 7.94 5.70
N ILE A 115 5.11 8.57 6.76
CA ILE A 115 5.42 10.01 6.82
C ILE A 115 6.87 10.25 6.40
N HIS A 116 7.11 11.21 5.45
CA HIS A 116 8.46 11.71 5.12
C HIS A 116 8.60 13.23 5.36
N GLY A 117 7.69 13.81 6.14
CA GLY A 117 7.61 15.24 6.40
C GLY A 117 6.74 15.99 5.40
N TYR A 118 6.50 17.28 5.68
CA TYR A 118 5.56 18.07 4.89
C TYR A 118 6.22 18.82 3.73
N THR A 119 7.36 19.49 3.99
CA THR A 119 7.98 20.35 2.98
C THR A 119 9.15 19.69 2.26
N HIS A 120 9.89 18.81 2.92
CA HIS A 120 11.18 18.29 2.46
C HIS A 120 12.14 19.40 2.01
N GLU A 121 12.25 20.46 2.84
CA GLU A 121 13.08 21.62 2.53
C GLU A 121 14.55 21.32 2.81
N ASN A 122 15.43 21.69 1.86
CA ASN A 122 16.87 21.51 2.00
C ASN A 122 17.42 22.17 3.27
N GLY A 123 18.27 21.47 4.01
CA GLY A 123 18.91 21.96 5.24
C GLY A 123 18.11 21.73 6.52
N ILE A 124 16.90 21.15 6.42
CA ILE A 124 16.15 20.73 7.61
C ILE A 124 16.63 19.33 8.03
N SER A 125 16.89 19.18 9.33
CA SER A 125 17.19 17.89 9.95
C SER A 125 16.38 17.74 11.23
N TYR A 126 15.73 16.60 11.40
CA TYR A 126 14.99 16.30 12.63
C TYR A 126 15.90 16.05 13.84
N SER A 127 17.23 16.06 13.65
CA SER A 127 18.19 16.08 14.76
C SER A 127 18.40 17.47 15.34
N SER A 128 18.16 18.55 14.58
CA SER A 128 18.60 19.90 14.97
C SER A 128 17.60 21.02 14.71
N CYS A 129 16.49 20.80 13.98
CA CYS A 129 15.46 21.83 13.78
C CYS A 129 14.73 22.13 15.11
N SER A 130 13.98 23.25 15.18
CA SER A 130 13.16 23.56 16.35
C SER A 130 12.02 22.56 16.54
N ASP A 131 11.44 22.47 17.75
CA ASP A 131 10.32 21.58 18.02
C ASP A 131 9.07 21.98 17.22
N GLU A 132 8.81 23.28 17.07
CA GLU A 132 7.71 23.79 16.27
C GLU A 132 7.86 23.39 14.79
N ARG A 133 9.11 23.38 14.28
CA ARG A 133 9.37 22.94 12.90
C ARG A 133 9.16 21.43 12.75
N TYR A 134 9.65 20.65 13.69
CA TYR A 134 9.44 19.19 13.67
C TYR A 134 7.94 18.84 13.71
N GLU A 135 7.21 19.46 14.67
CA GLU A 135 5.76 19.27 14.79
C GLU A 135 5.02 19.68 13.51
N TYR A 136 5.42 20.79 12.90
CA TYR A 136 4.85 21.25 11.63
C TYR A 136 5.04 20.20 10.52
N GLU A 137 6.22 19.63 10.39
CA GLU A 137 6.53 18.64 9.35
C GLU A 137 5.72 17.34 9.54
N ILE A 138 5.57 16.89 10.78
CA ILE A 138 4.87 15.64 11.08
C ILE A 138 3.35 15.80 11.01
N SER A 139 2.81 16.80 11.72
CA SER A 139 1.36 16.95 11.86
C SER A 139 0.68 17.35 10.56
N ASN A 140 1.30 18.24 9.75
CA ASN A 140 0.71 18.60 8.45
C ASN A 140 0.78 17.45 7.43
N THR A 141 1.82 16.61 7.48
CA THR A 141 1.85 15.41 6.63
C THR A 141 0.76 14.43 7.01
N LEU A 142 0.61 14.16 8.31
CA LEU A 142 -0.46 13.29 8.82
C LEU A 142 -1.83 13.83 8.41
N GLN A 143 -2.06 15.15 8.57
CA GLN A 143 -3.30 15.79 8.16
C GLN A 143 -3.57 15.65 6.66
N ALA A 144 -2.54 15.84 5.81
CA ALA A 144 -2.66 15.68 4.36
C ALA A 144 -3.04 14.23 3.96
N ILE A 145 -2.40 13.23 4.60
CA ILE A 145 -2.73 11.81 4.40
C ILE A 145 -4.19 11.54 4.82
N GLN A 146 -4.58 11.95 6.03
CA GLN A 146 -5.91 11.70 6.57
C GLN A 146 -7.03 12.41 5.80
N ALA A 147 -6.75 13.56 5.22
CA ALA A 147 -7.70 14.27 4.35
C ALA A 147 -8.02 13.48 3.05
N LYS A 148 -7.10 12.65 2.58
CA LYS A 148 -7.27 11.81 1.38
C LYS A 148 -7.68 10.38 1.70
N LEU A 149 -7.25 9.84 2.84
CA LEU A 149 -7.49 8.49 3.34
C LEU A 149 -8.09 8.57 4.75
N PRO A 150 -9.37 8.94 4.90
CA PRO A 150 -10.01 9.06 6.21
C PRO A 150 -9.98 7.72 6.98
N GLY A 151 -9.43 7.75 8.19
CA GLY A 151 -9.32 6.56 9.04
C GLY A 151 -8.13 5.65 8.75
N TYR A 152 -7.26 6.00 7.79
CA TYR A 152 -6.02 5.27 7.56
C TYR A 152 -5.07 5.44 8.77
N GLU A 153 -4.58 4.32 9.30
CA GLU A 153 -3.62 4.31 10.41
C GLU A 153 -2.19 4.37 9.86
N VAL A 154 -1.53 5.52 10.04
CA VAL A 154 -0.11 5.66 9.72
C VAL A 154 0.71 5.05 10.85
N ARG A 155 1.57 4.08 10.53
CA ARG A 155 2.37 3.34 11.50
C ARG A 155 3.86 3.66 11.47
N VAL A 156 4.36 4.15 10.33
CA VAL A 156 5.79 4.34 10.07
C VAL A 156 6.11 5.77 9.64
N MET A 157 7.29 6.23 10.01
CA MET A 157 7.87 7.48 9.52
C MET A 157 9.33 7.27 9.12
N ARG A 158 9.79 8.04 8.15
CA ARG A 158 11.21 8.15 7.79
C ARG A 158 11.64 9.60 7.84
N PRO A 159 12.63 9.95 8.68
CA PRO A 159 13.15 11.33 8.74
C PRO A 159 13.95 11.66 7.49
N PHE A 160 14.00 12.93 7.10
CA PHE A 160 14.81 13.43 5.98
C PHE A 160 16.27 13.01 6.14
N GLY A 161 16.84 12.36 5.11
CA GLY A 161 18.19 11.85 5.12
C GLY A 161 18.49 10.90 6.29
N GLY A 162 17.47 10.25 6.84
CA GLY A 162 17.59 9.31 7.97
C GLY A 162 17.92 9.97 9.32
N SER A 163 17.93 11.30 9.44
CA SER A 163 18.49 12.02 10.60
C SER A 163 17.41 12.53 11.56
N ILE A 164 17.37 11.97 12.78
CA ILE A 164 16.47 12.39 13.87
C ILE A 164 17.19 12.26 15.21
N SER A 165 16.91 13.13 16.19
CA SER A 165 17.48 13.02 17.54
C SER A 165 16.95 11.77 18.27
N GLY A 166 17.74 11.28 19.26
CA GLY A 166 17.32 10.13 20.08
C GLY A 166 16.00 10.37 20.79
N THR A 167 15.85 11.56 21.39
CA THR A 167 14.63 11.96 22.10
C THR A 167 13.41 11.96 21.16
N ARG A 168 13.47 12.65 20.03
CA ARG A 168 12.35 12.71 19.07
C ARG A 168 12.01 11.34 18.51
N ALA A 169 13.01 10.49 18.29
CA ALA A 169 12.75 9.14 17.85
C ALA A 169 11.97 8.35 18.92
N SER A 170 12.45 8.36 20.18
CA SER A 170 11.81 7.61 21.28
C SER A 170 10.43 8.13 21.68
N GLU A 171 10.13 9.39 21.40
CA GLU A 171 8.82 10.02 21.67
C GLU A 171 7.87 9.93 20.44
N SER A 172 8.36 9.44 19.31
CA SER A 172 7.54 9.32 18.09
C SER A 172 6.39 8.32 18.30
N PRO A 173 5.16 8.66 17.90
CA PRO A 173 4.06 7.71 17.89
C PRO A 173 4.15 6.70 16.74
N PHE A 174 5.16 6.82 15.87
CA PHE A 174 5.44 5.96 14.73
C PHE A 174 6.72 5.16 14.95
N ALA A 175 6.85 4.01 14.30
CA ALA A 175 8.14 3.37 14.11
C ALA A 175 9.01 4.25 13.21
N VAL A 176 10.27 4.48 13.61
CA VAL A 176 11.22 5.31 12.84
C VAL A 176 12.04 4.39 11.95
N VAL A 177 11.82 4.48 10.65
CA VAL A 177 12.36 3.54 9.67
C VAL A 177 13.44 4.20 8.82
N ASN A 178 14.65 3.68 8.89
CA ASN A 178 15.72 4.01 7.96
C ASN A 178 15.89 2.86 6.95
N TRP A 179 17.10 2.57 6.51
CA TRP A 179 17.45 1.53 5.53
C TRP A 179 18.83 0.96 5.82
N ASN A 180 19.10 -0.21 5.32
CA ASN A 180 20.43 -0.80 5.27
C ASN A 180 20.93 -1.01 3.82
N VAL A 181 20.03 -0.96 2.83
CA VAL A 181 20.38 -1.00 1.41
C VAL A 181 20.06 0.34 0.75
N ASP A 182 21.08 1.06 0.28
CA ASP A 182 20.92 2.34 -0.43
C ASP A 182 21.19 2.14 -1.91
N THR A 183 20.17 2.33 -2.74
CA THR A 183 20.29 2.17 -4.19
C THR A 183 21.05 3.31 -4.87
N LEU A 184 21.26 4.43 -4.19
CA LEU A 184 21.83 5.67 -4.71
C LEU A 184 21.11 6.18 -5.98
N ASP A 185 19.83 5.89 -6.11
CA ASP A 185 19.01 6.30 -7.25
C ASP A 185 18.95 7.84 -7.40
N TYR A 186 18.93 8.57 -6.27
CA TYR A 186 19.01 10.03 -6.24
C TYR A 186 20.32 10.59 -6.85
N ALA A 187 21.42 9.84 -6.81
CA ALA A 187 22.67 10.19 -7.48
C ALA A 187 22.64 9.86 -8.96
N ASN A 188 21.83 8.87 -9.35
CA ASN A 188 21.69 8.36 -10.72
C ASN A 188 20.41 8.83 -11.42
N LYS A 189 19.78 9.91 -10.94
CA LYS A 189 18.48 10.42 -11.44
C LYS A 189 18.56 11.21 -12.75
N TYR A 190 19.73 11.71 -13.11
CA TYR A 190 19.94 12.47 -14.34
C TYR A 190 20.14 11.54 -15.52
N ASP A 191 19.93 12.06 -16.73
CA ASP A 191 20.00 11.31 -17.99
C ASP A 191 19.01 10.13 -17.96
N GLU A 192 17.72 10.47 -17.98
CA GLU A 192 16.62 9.50 -17.95
C GLU A 192 16.77 8.45 -19.04
N GLY A 193 16.64 7.16 -18.67
CA GLY A 193 16.80 6.04 -19.57
C GLY A 193 18.25 5.63 -19.83
N ASP A 194 19.24 6.19 -19.10
CA ASP A 194 20.64 5.77 -19.20
C ASP A 194 20.82 4.36 -18.61
N PRO A 195 21.15 3.35 -19.45
CA PRO A 195 21.28 1.96 -18.99
C PRO A 195 22.35 1.75 -17.92
N GLU A 196 23.46 2.52 -17.94
CA GLU A 196 24.52 2.38 -16.93
C GLU A 196 24.04 2.82 -15.55
N LYS A 197 23.28 3.92 -15.50
CA LYS A 197 22.69 4.43 -14.24
C LYS A 197 21.62 3.51 -13.71
N ILE A 198 20.75 3.01 -14.58
CA ILE A 198 19.72 2.05 -14.23
C ILE A 198 20.36 0.76 -13.69
N ASN A 199 21.39 0.23 -14.36
CA ASN A 199 22.12 -0.94 -13.88
C ASN A 199 22.80 -0.70 -12.53
N THR A 200 23.36 0.49 -12.30
CA THR A 200 23.96 0.86 -11.00
C THR A 200 22.92 0.79 -9.88
N ILE A 201 21.70 1.32 -10.09
CA ILE A 201 20.60 1.24 -9.12
C ILE A 201 20.23 -0.22 -8.83
N ILE A 202 20.13 -1.06 -9.88
CA ILE A 202 19.81 -2.48 -9.76
C ILE A 202 20.90 -3.24 -8.98
N GLU A 203 22.16 -3.00 -9.30
CA GLU A 203 23.29 -3.65 -8.61
C GLU A 203 23.35 -3.25 -7.15
N ASN A 204 23.18 -1.96 -6.82
CA ASN A 204 23.16 -1.48 -5.45
C ASN A 204 21.99 -2.09 -4.65
N ALA A 205 20.86 -2.36 -5.29
CA ALA A 205 19.69 -2.97 -4.64
C ALA A 205 19.89 -4.47 -4.35
N LEU A 206 20.65 -5.19 -5.18
CA LEU A 206 20.60 -6.66 -5.21
C LEU A 206 21.93 -7.37 -4.94
N SER A 207 23.08 -6.66 -4.90
CA SER A 207 24.40 -7.30 -4.81
C SER A 207 24.61 -8.14 -3.57
N ASP A 208 24.07 -7.71 -2.44
CA ASP A 208 24.22 -8.36 -1.13
C ASP A 208 22.85 -8.49 -0.42
N ILE A 209 21.76 -8.64 -1.17
CA ILE A 209 20.39 -8.68 -0.64
C ILE A 209 20.16 -9.89 0.27
N ASP A 210 19.60 -9.68 1.45
CA ASP A 210 19.31 -10.72 2.44
C ASP A 210 17.90 -10.55 3.04
N ASP A 211 17.46 -11.58 3.79
CA ASP A 211 16.18 -11.57 4.49
C ASP A 211 16.15 -10.46 5.55
N GLY A 212 15.14 -9.64 5.51
CA GLY A 212 14.96 -8.51 6.42
C GLY A 212 15.44 -7.16 5.88
N ASP A 213 16.04 -7.11 4.70
CA ASP A 213 16.57 -5.86 4.14
C ASP A 213 15.48 -4.83 3.87
N ILE A 214 15.81 -3.56 4.20
CA ILE A 214 15.01 -2.37 3.89
C ILE A 214 15.75 -1.55 2.84
N ILE A 215 15.20 -1.47 1.64
CA ILE A 215 15.81 -0.87 0.46
C ILE A 215 15.27 0.54 0.26
N LEU A 216 16.17 1.54 0.21
CA LEU A 216 15.84 2.93 -0.09
C LEU A 216 15.82 3.19 -1.59
N MET A 217 14.70 3.75 -2.05
CA MET A 217 14.48 4.26 -3.40
C MET A 217 13.64 5.56 -3.35
N HIS A 218 13.40 6.19 -4.51
CA HIS A 218 12.58 7.40 -4.62
C HIS A 218 11.64 7.30 -5.84
N ASP A 219 10.33 7.28 -5.63
CA ASP A 219 9.33 7.10 -6.70
C ASP A 219 9.14 8.32 -7.62
N ILE A 220 10.00 9.32 -7.46
CA ILE A 220 9.97 10.57 -8.22
C ILE A 220 10.93 10.58 -9.44
N TYR A 221 11.79 9.57 -9.61
CA TYR A 221 12.76 9.49 -10.70
C TYR A 221 12.39 8.43 -11.73
N ASN A 222 12.68 8.70 -13.01
CA ASN A 222 12.39 7.76 -14.10
C ASN A 222 13.30 6.53 -14.03
N ASN A 223 14.61 6.74 -13.82
CA ASN A 223 15.57 5.63 -13.71
C ASN A 223 15.24 4.68 -12.56
N THR A 224 14.68 5.21 -11.45
CA THR A 224 14.17 4.38 -10.35
C THR A 224 13.02 3.48 -10.80
N TYR A 225 12.04 4.02 -11.53
CA TYR A 225 10.94 3.20 -12.07
C TYR A 225 11.47 2.09 -12.99
N GLU A 226 12.34 2.42 -13.93
CA GLU A 226 12.92 1.43 -14.85
C GLU A 226 13.74 0.37 -14.11
N ALA A 227 14.53 0.76 -13.10
CA ALA A 227 15.24 -0.16 -12.23
C ALA A 227 14.30 -1.06 -11.43
N THR A 228 13.20 -0.50 -10.88
CA THR A 228 12.21 -1.24 -10.08
C THR A 228 11.61 -2.39 -10.86
N VAL A 229 11.29 -2.20 -12.16
CA VAL A 229 10.77 -3.28 -13.03
C VAL A 229 11.71 -4.49 -13.03
N VAL A 230 13.03 -4.24 -13.13
CA VAL A 230 14.05 -5.31 -13.17
C VAL A 230 14.29 -5.89 -11.77
N ILE A 231 14.33 -5.05 -10.73
CA ILE A 231 14.54 -5.46 -9.33
C ILE A 231 13.42 -6.43 -8.91
N LEU A 232 12.16 -6.11 -9.17
CA LEU A 232 11.01 -6.96 -8.82
C LEU A 232 11.09 -8.32 -9.52
N ALA A 233 11.42 -8.35 -10.81
CA ALA A 233 11.58 -9.59 -11.56
C ALA A 233 12.69 -10.47 -10.95
N ARG A 234 13.84 -9.89 -10.61
CA ARG A 234 14.95 -10.61 -10.02
C ARG A 234 14.67 -11.11 -8.61
N LEU A 235 14.04 -10.29 -7.75
CA LEU A 235 13.61 -10.72 -6.42
C LEU A 235 12.65 -11.91 -6.50
N TYR A 236 11.72 -11.88 -7.46
CA TYR A 236 10.82 -13.00 -7.70
C TYR A 236 11.57 -14.27 -8.13
N GLU A 237 12.52 -14.16 -9.07
CA GLU A 237 13.37 -15.27 -9.54
C GLU A 237 14.26 -15.84 -8.41
N MET A 238 14.74 -14.98 -7.51
CA MET A 238 15.53 -15.37 -6.33
C MET A 238 14.68 -15.96 -5.21
N GLY A 239 13.34 -15.91 -5.31
CA GLY A 239 12.42 -16.47 -4.35
C GLY A 239 12.12 -15.58 -3.15
N PHE A 240 12.46 -14.29 -3.21
CA PHE A 240 12.08 -13.31 -2.17
C PHE A 240 10.59 -12.95 -2.24
N ASN A 241 10.05 -12.55 -1.09
CA ASN A 241 8.77 -11.89 -0.99
C ASN A 241 8.99 -10.41 -0.66
N VAL A 242 8.39 -9.51 -1.45
CA VAL A 242 8.43 -8.07 -1.19
C VAL A 242 7.19 -7.70 -0.40
N VAL A 243 7.41 -7.15 0.79
CA VAL A 243 6.36 -6.82 1.77
C VAL A 243 6.48 -5.37 2.22
N THR A 244 5.43 -4.84 2.87
CA THR A 244 5.51 -3.54 3.53
C THR A 244 6.46 -3.57 4.73
N VAL A 245 6.93 -2.41 5.18
CA VAL A 245 7.76 -2.33 6.39
C VAL A 245 7.02 -2.88 7.62
N SER A 246 5.73 -2.54 7.78
CA SER A 246 4.94 -3.07 8.90
C SER A 246 4.78 -4.59 8.84
N GLU A 247 4.64 -5.19 7.66
CA GLU A 247 4.62 -6.65 7.48
C GLU A 247 6.00 -7.27 7.74
N LEU A 248 7.08 -6.60 7.31
CA LEU A 248 8.45 -7.06 7.56
C LEU A 248 8.75 -7.09 9.06
N LEU A 249 8.39 -6.04 9.80
CA LEU A 249 8.61 -5.93 11.25
C LEU A 249 7.68 -6.86 12.04
N GLY A 250 6.48 -7.14 11.54
CA GLY A 250 5.52 -8.03 12.19
C GLY A 250 5.26 -7.64 13.65
N ASP A 251 5.38 -8.61 14.57
CA ASP A 251 5.16 -8.41 16.00
C ASP A 251 6.24 -7.54 16.68
N GLU A 252 7.37 -7.32 16.03
CA GLU A 252 8.45 -6.43 16.54
C GLU A 252 8.21 -4.96 16.23
N TRP A 253 7.18 -4.62 15.45
CA TRP A 253 6.81 -3.24 15.23
C TRP A 253 6.50 -2.53 16.55
N CYS A 254 7.16 -1.40 16.81
CA CYS A 254 6.97 -0.62 18.02
C CYS A 254 7.14 0.88 17.73
N PRO A 255 6.22 1.74 18.19
CA PRO A 255 6.42 3.20 18.07
C PRO A 255 7.64 3.63 18.89
N GLY A 256 8.33 4.67 18.41
CA GLY A 256 9.52 5.21 19.06
C GLY A 256 10.80 4.39 18.87
N VAL A 257 10.71 3.22 18.27
CA VAL A 257 11.86 2.35 17.94
C VAL A 257 12.39 2.69 16.56
N ARG A 258 13.71 2.65 16.40
CA ARG A 258 14.40 2.83 15.11
C ARG A 258 14.72 1.48 14.50
N TYR A 259 14.38 1.36 13.21
CA TYR A 259 14.67 0.19 12.42
C TYR A 259 15.51 0.58 11.19
N THR A 260 16.52 -0.19 10.91
CA THR A 260 17.30 -0.10 9.67
C THR A 260 17.22 -1.40 8.88
N HIS A 261 16.67 -2.44 9.49
CA HIS A 261 16.54 -3.80 8.99
C HIS A 261 15.36 -4.45 9.70
N GLY A 262 14.72 -5.42 9.10
CA GLY A 262 13.72 -6.27 9.75
C GLY A 262 14.34 -7.21 10.78
N PRO A 263 13.53 -7.92 11.56
CA PRO A 263 14.01 -8.92 12.51
C PRO A 263 14.81 -10.02 11.78
N GLU A 264 15.99 -10.34 12.28
CA GLU A 264 16.74 -11.49 11.77
C GLU A 264 15.96 -12.79 12.06
N GLY A 265 15.59 -13.51 11.02
CA GLY A 265 15.05 -14.85 11.16
C GLY A 265 13.64 -14.91 11.75
N ALA A 266 12.71 -14.09 11.30
CA ALA A 266 11.28 -14.36 11.50
C ALA A 266 10.91 -15.67 10.77
N GLN A 267 11.30 -16.80 11.38
CA GLN A 267 10.94 -18.15 10.98
C GLN A 267 9.59 -18.55 11.55
#